data_6a2ddd2b2f616609ce17e50000de2341
#
_entry.id   6a2ddd2b2f616609ce17e50000de2341
#
_cell.length_a   1.000
_cell.length_b   1.000
_cell.length_c   1.000
_cell.angle_alpha   90.00
_cell.angle_beta   90.00
_cell.angle_gamma   90.00
#
_symmetry.space_group_name_H-M   'P 1'
#
loop_
_entity.id
_entity.type
_entity.pdbx_description
1 polymer ?
#
loop_
_entity_poly.entity_id
_entity_poly.type
_entity_poly.pdbx_seq_one_letter_code
_entity_poly.pdbx_strand_id
1 'polypeptide(L)'
;MTSVEFGIDRLLADPELRKPLEGRRVAILAHPASVTRDLTHSVDALVAAGLKVTAAFGPQHGLRGDKQDNMVESDDFTDPVHDIPVFSLYGEVRRPTGQSMGTFDTILIDLQDLGCRIYTFITTLLYVLEAAAEHGKSVWVLDRPNPAGRPIEGLTLRPGWESFVGAGPIPMRHGLTLGELGKWFVEHFKLDVDYRVIEMEGWRPDAAPGFGWPTERVWINPSPNAANLNMARAYAGTVMLEGATLSEGRGTTRPLELFGAPDLEPLKVIAEMERMAPEWLAGCKLRDVTFQPTFHKHVGAMCRGVFIHAEGSFYEHDTFKPWRLQALAFKAIRRLWPDYPLWRDFPYEYVFDKLAIDVINGSPLLREWVDDAAAVPGDLDGLTVPDERAWDEERKPYLRY
;
A
#
# COMPACT_ATOMS: atom_id res chain seq x y z
N MET A 1 0.28 -5.63 28.92
CA MET A 1 0.09 -4.70 27.80
C MET A 1 -1.36 -4.77 27.41
N THR A 2 -2.05 -3.65 27.27
CA THR A 2 -3.41 -3.62 26.71
C THR A 2 -3.32 -4.13 25.26
N SER A 3 -4.20 -5.05 24.91
CA SER A 3 -4.32 -5.58 23.55
C SER A 3 -4.73 -4.47 22.58
N VAL A 4 -4.18 -4.47 21.38
CA VAL A 4 -4.56 -3.50 20.33
C VAL A 4 -5.91 -3.89 19.73
N GLU A 5 -6.88 -2.98 19.79
CA GLU A 5 -8.19 -3.13 19.14
C GLU A 5 -8.24 -2.31 17.86
N PHE A 6 -8.61 -2.94 16.74
CA PHE A 6 -8.81 -2.24 15.46
C PHE A 6 -10.18 -1.55 15.43
N GLY A 7 -10.38 -0.62 14.51
CA GLY A 7 -11.64 0.10 14.38
C GLY A 7 -12.87 -0.81 14.28
N ILE A 8 -12.77 -1.94 13.56
CA ILE A 8 -13.85 -2.93 13.47
C ILE A 8 -14.15 -3.55 14.84
N ASP A 9 -13.12 -3.97 15.60
CA ASP A 9 -13.32 -4.59 16.91
C ASP A 9 -14.01 -3.62 17.88
N ARG A 10 -13.58 -2.35 17.88
CA ARG A 10 -14.17 -1.28 18.69
C ARG A 10 -15.62 -0.99 18.31
N LEU A 11 -15.91 -0.87 17.01
CA LEU A 11 -17.28 -0.67 16.53
C LEU A 11 -18.20 -1.80 17.01
N LEU A 12 -17.73 -3.04 16.97
CA LEU A 12 -18.52 -4.20 17.38
C LEU A 12 -18.68 -4.31 18.93
N ALA A 13 -17.66 -3.90 19.67
CA ALA A 13 -17.68 -3.98 21.13
C ALA A 13 -18.54 -2.87 21.79
N ASP A 14 -18.57 -1.68 21.21
CA ASP A 14 -19.24 -0.50 21.80
C ASP A 14 -20.58 -0.19 21.11
N PRO A 15 -21.73 -0.40 21.81
CA PRO A 15 -23.05 -0.04 21.28
C PRO A 15 -23.19 1.45 20.96
N GLU A 16 -22.56 2.35 21.71
CA GLU A 16 -22.66 3.79 21.47
C GLU A 16 -21.99 4.19 20.15
N LEU A 17 -20.90 3.48 19.74
CA LEU A 17 -20.30 3.68 18.42
C LEU A 17 -21.23 3.21 17.28
N ARG A 18 -22.02 2.14 17.51
CA ARG A 18 -22.98 1.61 16.52
C ARG A 18 -24.27 2.37 16.42
N LYS A 19 -24.72 3.00 17.51
CA LYS A 19 -26.02 3.68 17.60
C LYS A 19 -26.35 4.62 16.43
N PRO A 20 -25.40 5.44 15.88
CA PRO A 20 -25.68 6.26 14.71
C PRO A 20 -25.93 5.49 13.42
N LEU A 21 -25.61 4.19 13.37
CA LEU A 21 -25.83 3.30 12.22
C LEU A 21 -27.16 2.55 12.31
N GLU A 22 -27.83 2.58 13.47
CA GLU A 22 -29.11 1.89 13.68
C GLU A 22 -30.18 2.41 12.69
N GLY A 23 -30.83 1.49 12.00
CA GLY A 23 -31.86 1.79 11.00
C GLY A 23 -31.33 2.34 9.66
N ARG A 24 -30.06 2.71 9.56
CA ARG A 24 -29.43 3.13 8.30
C ARG A 24 -29.12 1.94 7.42
N ARG A 25 -29.12 2.16 6.11
CA ARG A 25 -28.56 1.23 5.13
C ARG A 25 -27.04 1.42 5.15
N VAL A 26 -26.31 0.34 5.44
CA VAL A 26 -24.86 0.35 5.55
C VAL A 26 -24.24 -0.39 4.38
N ALA A 27 -23.25 0.21 3.73
CA ALA A 27 -22.35 -0.52 2.84
C ALA A 27 -20.99 -0.73 3.51
N ILE A 28 -20.22 -1.69 3.02
CA ILE A 28 -18.85 -1.91 3.45
C ILE A 28 -17.91 -2.04 2.25
N LEU A 29 -16.80 -1.32 2.27
CA LEU A 29 -15.66 -1.55 1.40
C LEU A 29 -14.65 -2.42 2.15
N ALA A 30 -14.42 -3.63 1.67
CA ALA A 30 -13.65 -4.65 2.38
C ALA A 30 -12.87 -5.55 1.40
N HIS A 31 -11.93 -6.32 1.94
CA HIS A 31 -11.09 -7.28 1.25
C HIS A 31 -10.76 -8.45 2.20
N PRO A 32 -9.95 -9.48 1.80
CA PRO A 32 -9.71 -10.67 2.64
C PRO A 32 -9.14 -10.38 4.04
N ALA A 33 -8.39 -9.29 4.22
CA ALA A 33 -7.83 -8.92 5.53
C ALA A 33 -8.79 -8.03 6.38
N SER A 34 -9.99 -7.74 5.87
CA SER A 34 -11.05 -7.08 6.65
C SER A 34 -11.68 -8.08 7.61
N VAL A 35 -10.95 -8.36 8.69
CA VAL A 35 -11.36 -9.32 9.72
C VAL A 35 -11.28 -8.71 11.11
N THR A 36 -12.11 -9.23 12.00
CA THR A 36 -12.07 -8.97 13.44
C THR A 36 -10.88 -9.69 14.10
N ARG A 37 -10.69 -9.50 15.39
CA ARG A 37 -9.64 -10.17 16.15
C ARG A 37 -9.72 -11.71 16.10
N ASP A 38 -10.92 -12.27 16.05
CA ASP A 38 -11.18 -13.71 15.97
C ASP A 38 -11.26 -14.23 14.53
N LEU A 39 -10.81 -13.44 13.57
CA LEU A 39 -10.73 -13.74 12.15
C LEU A 39 -12.08 -13.87 11.44
N THR A 40 -13.17 -13.40 12.05
CA THR A 40 -14.47 -13.30 11.39
C THR A 40 -14.41 -12.13 10.35
N HIS A 41 -14.81 -12.39 9.12
CA HIS A 41 -14.83 -11.33 8.08
C HIS A 41 -15.79 -10.21 8.49
N SER A 42 -15.40 -8.97 8.23
CA SER A 42 -16.15 -7.79 8.71
C SER A 42 -17.58 -7.71 8.19
N VAL A 43 -17.86 -8.19 6.98
CA VAL A 43 -19.24 -8.31 6.46
C VAL A 43 -20.08 -9.19 7.39
N ASP A 44 -19.57 -10.38 7.71
CA ASP A 44 -20.28 -11.35 8.55
C ASP A 44 -20.47 -10.82 9.99
N ALA A 45 -19.43 -10.20 10.53
CA ALA A 45 -19.46 -9.63 11.88
C ALA A 45 -20.46 -8.47 12.01
N LEU A 46 -20.55 -7.58 11.01
CA LEU A 46 -21.50 -6.46 10.99
C LEU A 46 -22.94 -6.95 10.86
N VAL A 47 -23.20 -7.93 10.01
CA VAL A 47 -24.52 -8.56 9.88
C VAL A 47 -24.91 -9.26 11.18
N ALA A 48 -24.00 -10.02 11.80
CA ALA A 48 -24.24 -10.68 13.07
C ALA A 48 -24.50 -9.68 14.23
N ALA A 49 -23.90 -8.48 14.17
CA ALA A 49 -24.15 -7.39 15.11
C ALA A 49 -25.50 -6.66 14.87
N GLY A 50 -26.30 -7.10 13.89
CA GLY A 50 -27.62 -6.57 13.59
C GLY A 50 -27.64 -5.30 12.74
N LEU A 51 -26.51 -4.91 12.11
CA LEU A 51 -26.48 -3.79 11.18
C LEU A 51 -27.11 -4.18 9.85
N LYS A 52 -27.85 -3.24 9.26
CA LYS A 52 -28.51 -3.42 7.97
C LYS A 52 -27.50 -3.22 6.83
N VAL A 53 -26.67 -4.25 6.59
CA VAL A 53 -25.73 -4.25 5.46
C VAL A 53 -26.51 -4.47 4.16
N THR A 54 -26.44 -3.51 3.24
CA THR A 54 -27.24 -3.49 1.99
C THR A 54 -26.39 -3.62 0.74
N ALA A 55 -25.07 -3.47 0.84
CA ALA A 55 -24.12 -3.63 -0.24
C ALA A 55 -22.70 -3.85 0.29
N ALA A 56 -21.85 -4.46 -0.51
CA ALA A 56 -20.42 -4.48 -0.28
C ALA A 56 -19.68 -3.97 -1.52
N PHE A 57 -18.43 -3.53 -1.30
CA PHE A 57 -17.52 -3.08 -2.35
C PHE A 57 -16.19 -3.83 -2.22
N GLY A 58 -15.63 -4.25 -3.35
CA GLY A 58 -14.29 -4.84 -3.43
C GLY A 58 -13.29 -3.89 -4.08
N PRO A 59 -12.13 -3.62 -3.47
CA PRO A 59 -11.03 -2.89 -4.11
C PRO A 59 -10.31 -3.77 -5.13
N GLN A 60 -9.14 -3.34 -5.63
CA GLN A 60 -8.25 -4.19 -6.43
C GLN A 60 -8.06 -5.56 -5.75
N HIS A 61 -8.00 -6.63 -6.52
CA HIS A 61 -8.04 -8.04 -6.12
C HIS A 61 -9.41 -8.55 -5.63
N GLY A 62 -10.40 -7.67 -5.49
CA GLY A 62 -11.78 -8.03 -5.13
C GLY A 62 -12.03 -8.27 -3.63
N LEU A 63 -13.31 -8.35 -3.27
CA LEU A 63 -13.76 -8.60 -1.89
C LEU A 63 -13.18 -9.91 -1.29
N ARG A 64 -12.96 -10.93 -2.13
CA ARG A 64 -12.51 -12.26 -1.72
C ARG A 64 -11.03 -12.54 -2.04
N GLY A 65 -10.32 -11.61 -2.70
CA GLY A 65 -8.90 -11.76 -3.06
C GLY A 65 -8.61 -12.83 -4.10
N ASP A 66 -9.55 -13.08 -5.00
CA ASP A 66 -9.48 -14.15 -6.01
C ASP A 66 -8.63 -13.80 -7.24
N LYS A 67 -8.26 -12.54 -7.42
CA LYS A 67 -7.39 -12.07 -8.51
C LYS A 67 -5.93 -12.05 -8.06
N GLN A 68 -5.17 -13.08 -8.47
CA GLN A 68 -3.81 -13.34 -7.98
C GLN A 68 -2.79 -12.30 -8.46
N ASP A 69 -2.89 -11.84 -9.71
CA ASP A 69 -1.95 -10.88 -10.28
C ASP A 69 -2.51 -9.44 -10.21
N ASN A 70 -1.63 -8.44 -10.32
CA ASN A 70 -2.04 -7.04 -10.43
C ASN A 70 -2.65 -6.76 -11.82
N MET A 71 -3.45 -5.69 -11.92
CA MET A 71 -4.17 -5.27 -13.14
C MET A 71 -5.14 -6.33 -13.71
N VAL A 72 -5.61 -7.27 -12.89
CA VAL A 72 -6.69 -8.20 -13.25
C VAL A 72 -8.01 -7.68 -12.69
N GLU A 73 -8.94 -7.36 -13.57
CA GLU A 73 -10.25 -6.81 -13.23
C GLU A 73 -11.17 -7.84 -12.56
N SER A 74 -12.10 -7.36 -11.75
CA SER A 74 -13.15 -8.14 -11.10
C SER A 74 -14.53 -7.65 -11.52
N ASP A 75 -15.46 -8.55 -11.74
CA ASP A 75 -16.85 -8.23 -12.04
C ASP A 75 -17.67 -7.96 -10.77
N ASP A 76 -18.80 -7.27 -10.91
CA ASP A 76 -19.83 -7.19 -9.89
C ASP A 76 -20.50 -8.56 -9.70
N PHE A 77 -20.91 -8.88 -8.47
CA PHE A 77 -21.63 -10.13 -8.18
C PHE A 77 -22.59 -9.96 -6.99
N THR A 78 -23.40 -10.97 -6.72
CA THR A 78 -24.20 -11.04 -5.49
C THR A 78 -23.52 -11.96 -4.49
N ASP A 79 -23.30 -11.49 -3.26
CA ASP A 79 -22.74 -12.33 -2.19
C ASP A 79 -23.69 -13.49 -1.88
N PRO A 80 -23.25 -14.75 -2.01
CA PRO A 80 -24.13 -15.91 -1.87
C PRO A 80 -24.57 -16.19 -0.43
N VAL A 81 -23.93 -15.57 0.57
CA VAL A 81 -24.20 -15.79 1.99
C VAL A 81 -25.26 -14.79 2.49
N HIS A 82 -25.12 -13.52 2.11
CA HIS A 82 -25.97 -12.44 2.61
C HIS A 82 -26.97 -11.90 1.60
N ASP A 83 -26.93 -12.40 0.34
CA ASP A 83 -27.80 -11.95 -0.76
C ASP A 83 -27.76 -10.44 -0.98
N ILE A 84 -26.56 -9.84 -0.88
CA ILE A 84 -26.31 -8.43 -1.12
C ILE A 84 -25.46 -8.22 -2.38
N PRO A 85 -25.65 -7.12 -3.11
CA PRO A 85 -24.78 -6.77 -4.24
C PRO A 85 -23.36 -6.46 -3.76
N VAL A 86 -22.36 -6.96 -4.50
CA VAL A 86 -20.95 -6.64 -4.34
C VAL A 86 -20.48 -5.92 -5.59
N PHE A 87 -20.11 -4.66 -5.43
CA PHE A 87 -19.63 -3.81 -6.51
C PHE A 87 -18.10 -3.83 -6.56
N SER A 88 -17.53 -4.05 -7.73
CA SER A 88 -16.10 -3.95 -7.95
C SER A 88 -15.68 -2.50 -8.15
N LEU A 89 -14.65 -2.07 -7.40
CA LEU A 89 -13.94 -0.81 -7.63
C LEU A 89 -12.60 -1.04 -8.34
N TYR A 90 -12.47 -2.20 -8.99
CA TYR A 90 -11.38 -2.52 -9.90
C TYR A 90 -11.88 -3.44 -11.01
N GLY A 91 -12.80 -2.93 -11.81
CA GLY A 91 -13.44 -3.61 -12.92
C GLY A 91 -13.74 -2.63 -14.04
N GLU A 92 -14.96 -2.64 -14.56
CA GLU A 92 -15.43 -1.67 -15.53
C GLU A 92 -15.26 -0.22 -15.02
N VAL A 93 -15.42 -0.02 -13.70
CA VAL A 93 -15.24 1.28 -13.04
C VAL A 93 -14.25 1.17 -11.87
N ARG A 94 -13.66 2.32 -11.50
CA ARG A 94 -12.81 2.47 -10.31
C ARG A 94 -13.41 3.45 -9.29
N ARG A 95 -14.41 4.22 -9.71
CA ARG A 95 -15.23 5.08 -8.85
C ARG A 95 -16.60 4.44 -8.64
N PRO A 96 -17.19 4.55 -7.43
CA PRO A 96 -18.57 4.16 -7.24
C PRO A 96 -19.49 4.91 -8.21
N THR A 97 -20.45 4.20 -8.78
CA THR A 97 -21.46 4.78 -9.68
C THR A 97 -22.64 5.34 -8.90
N GLY A 98 -23.42 6.24 -9.51
CA GLY A 98 -24.66 6.73 -8.88
C GLY A 98 -25.63 5.59 -8.49
N GLN A 99 -25.65 4.49 -9.26
CA GLN A 99 -26.42 3.29 -8.94
C GLN A 99 -25.94 2.63 -7.64
N SER A 100 -24.63 2.36 -7.53
CA SER A 100 -24.07 1.74 -6.32
C SER A 100 -24.17 2.67 -5.10
N MET A 101 -23.99 4.00 -5.29
CA MET A 101 -24.18 5.01 -4.23
C MET A 101 -25.63 5.11 -3.74
N GLY A 102 -26.62 4.73 -4.57
CA GLY A 102 -28.04 4.67 -4.19
C GLY A 102 -28.39 3.53 -3.23
N THR A 103 -27.53 2.54 -3.04
CA THR A 103 -27.81 1.32 -2.25
C THR A 103 -27.65 1.52 -0.74
N PHE A 104 -26.99 2.56 -0.27
CA PHE A 104 -26.66 2.78 1.14
C PHE A 104 -26.80 4.25 1.57
N ASP A 105 -26.71 4.50 2.86
CA ASP A 105 -26.68 5.82 3.49
C ASP A 105 -25.30 6.14 4.09
N THR A 106 -24.62 5.10 4.62
CA THR A 106 -23.27 5.18 5.20
C THR A 106 -22.43 4.05 4.66
N ILE A 107 -21.20 4.35 4.22
CA ILE A 107 -20.21 3.32 3.86
C ILE A 107 -19.14 3.21 4.94
N LEU A 108 -18.86 1.99 5.37
CA LEU A 108 -17.75 1.63 6.25
C LEU A 108 -16.56 1.20 5.40
N ILE A 109 -15.40 1.77 5.65
CA ILE A 109 -14.14 1.43 4.97
C ILE A 109 -13.31 0.60 5.93
N ASP A 110 -13.13 -0.68 5.64
CA ASP A 110 -12.32 -1.60 6.44
C ASP A 110 -11.21 -2.21 5.59
N LEU A 111 -10.19 -1.42 5.30
CA LEU A 111 -9.08 -1.80 4.43
C LEU A 111 -7.75 -1.82 5.19
N GLN A 112 -6.95 -2.87 4.97
CA GLN A 112 -5.57 -2.96 5.46
C GLN A 112 -4.61 -2.41 4.41
N ASP A 113 -4.14 -1.19 4.61
CA ASP A 113 -3.13 -0.54 3.79
C ASP A 113 -1.71 -1.06 4.11
N LEU A 114 -0.74 -0.73 3.25
CA LEU A 114 0.69 -1.06 3.41
C LEU A 114 1.57 0.17 3.73
N GLY A 115 0.99 1.36 3.86
CA GLY A 115 1.73 2.59 4.15
C GLY A 115 2.51 3.15 2.97
N CYS A 116 2.14 2.78 1.75
CA CYS A 116 2.80 3.16 0.51
C CYS A 116 1.80 3.79 -0.47
N ARG A 117 2.15 4.96 -1.06
CA ARG A 117 1.28 5.68 -2.02
C ARG A 117 0.76 4.82 -3.15
N ILE A 118 1.57 3.89 -3.64
CA ILE A 118 1.26 3.02 -4.78
C ILE A 118 0.17 1.99 -4.45
N TYR A 119 -0.04 1.69 -3.16
CA TYR A 119 -1.04 0.72 -2.79
C TYR A 119 -2.44 1.30 -3.03
N THR A 120 -3.15 0.73 -4.00
CA THR A 120 -4.35 1.31 -4.64
C THR A 120 -5.53 1.58 -3.70
N PHE A 121 -5.50 1.02 -2.49
CA PHE A 121 -6.53 1.28 -1.47
C PHE A 121 -6.62 2.75 -1.09
N ILE A 122 -5.51 3.47 -1.16
CA ILE A 122 -5.45 4.92 -0.92
C ILE A 122 -6.28 5.66 -1.97
N THR A 123 -6.08 5.36 -3.26
CA THR A 123 -6.83 5.98 -4.35
C THR A 123 -8.30 5.55 -4.33
N THR A 124 -8.57 4.28 -4.00
CA THR A 124 -9.94 3.78 -3.81
C THR A 124 -10.66 4.57 -2.70
N LEU A 125 -9.98 4.84 -1.57
CA LEU A 125 -10.53 5.68 -0.50
C LEU A 125 -10.87 7.09 -1.00
N LEU A 126 -9.95 7.75 -1.73
CA LEU A 126 -10.21 9.08 -2.30
C LEU A 126 -11.42 9.06 -3.22
N TYR A 127 -11.53 8.09 -4.14
CA TYR A 127 -12.66 7.99 -5.07
C TYR A 127 -13.99 7.74 -4.37
N VAL A 128 -13.99 6.98 -3.27
CA VAL A 128 -15.19 6.81 -2.43
C VAL A 128 -15.55 8.10 -1.71
N LEU A 129 -14.58 8.85 -1.19
CA LEU A 129 -14.80 10.14 -0.54
C LEU A 129 -15.40 11.17 -1.51
N GLU A 130 -14.86 11.27 -2.72
CA GLU A 130 -15.38 12.15 -3.78
C GLU A 130 -16.81 11.77 -4.17
N ALA A 131 -17.08 10.47 -4.42
CA ALA A 131 -18.43 10.01 -4.74
C ALA A 131 -19.41 10.22 -3.57
N ALA A 132 -18.96 10.06 -2.33
CA ALA A 132 -19.77 10.30 -1.14
C ALA A 132 -20.12 11.79 -0.99
N ALA A 133 -19.19 12.70 -1.27
CA ALA A 133 -19.44 14.13 -1.30
C ALA A 133 -20.50 14.50 -2.36
N GLU A 134 -20.37 13.95 -3.59
CA GLU A 134 -21.31 14.19 -4.69
C GLU A 134 -22.73 13.66 -4.39
N HIS A 135 -22.84 12.55 -3.66
CA HIS A 135 -24.11 11.87 -3.40
C HIS A 135 -24.65 12.05 -1.97
N GLY A 136 -24.03 12.92 -1.15
CA GLY A 136 -24.45 13.21 0.22
C GLY A 136 -24.43 11.97 1.13
N LYS A 137 -23.40 11.12 1.04
CA LYS A 137 -23.24 9.92 1.85
C LYS A 137 -22.23 10.13 2.97
N SER A 138 -22.41 9.41 4.08
CA SER A 138 -21.44 9.38 5.17
C SER A 138 -20.38 8.31 4.92
N VAL A 139 -19.10 8.63 5.22
CA VAL A 139 -17.96 7.70 5.10
C VAL A 139 -17.32 7.51 6.47
N TRP A 140 -17.26 6.27 6.94
CA TRP A 140 -16.61 5.92 8.20
C TRP A 140 -15.46 4.97 7.95
N VAL A 141 -14.25 5.35 8.35
CA VAL A 141 -13.09 4.46 8.29
C VAL A 141 -12.97 3.69 9.60
N LEU A 142 -12.99 2.37 9.52
CA LEU A 142 -12.66 1.45 10.61
C LEU A 142 -11.14 1.27 10.61
N ASP A 143 -10.45 2.12 11.37
CA ASP A 143 -9.02 2.31 11.17
C ASP A 143 -8.19 1.07 11.54
N ARG A 144 -7.10 0.86 10.80
CA ARG A 144 -6.15 -0.26 10.94
C ARG A 144 -4.71 0.25 10.98
N PRO A 145 -3.79 -0.54 11.59
CA PRO A 145 -2.38 -0.18 11.63
C PRO A 145 -1.79 0.07 10.25
N ASN A 146 -0.91 1.07 10.17
CA ASN A 146 0.03 1.16 9.07
C ASN A 146 1.24 0.27 9.39
N PRO A 147 1.46 -0.86 8.67
CA PRO A 147 2.53 -1.80 8.99
C PRO A 147 3.93 -1.25 8.73
N ALA A 148 4.04 -0.19 7.91
CA ALA A 148 5.28 0.55 7.71
C ALA A 148 5.56 1.58 8.83
N GLY A 149 4.62 1.80 9.76
CA GLY A 149 4.76 2.76 10.87
C GLY A 149 4.75 4.22 10.44
N ARG A 150 5.45 5.07 11.20
CA ARG A 150 5.50 6.53 11.00
C ARG A 150 6.61 7.05 10.08
N PRO A 151 7.73 6.35 9.82
CA PRO A 151 8.77 6.89 8.95
C PRO A 151 8.24 7.30 7.58
N ILE A 152 8.78 8.42 7.08
CA ILE A 152 8.48 8.99 5.76
C ILE A 152 9.65 8.73 4.84
N GLU A 153 9.38 8.47 3.55
CA GLU A 153 10.45 8.30 2.58
C GLU A 153 9.98 8.50 1.14
N GLY A 154 10.86 9.06 0.33
CA GLY A 154 10.73 9.13 -1.11
C GLY A 154 10.09 10.41 -1.63
N LEU A 155 10.06 10.54 -2.96
CA LEU A 155 9.52 11.69 -3.66
C LEU A 155 8.01 11.81 -3.47
N THR A 156 7.52 13.04 -3.30
CA THR A 156 6.09 13.34 -3.43
C THR A 156 5.66 13.28 -4.90
N LEU A 157 4.42 12.88 -5.13
CA LEU A 157 3.81 12.89 -6.45
C LEU A 157 3.76 14.33 -6.99
N ARG A 158 4.23 14.51 -8.22
CA ARG A 158 4.24 15.82 -8.88
C ARG A 158 2.92 16.08 -9.63
N PRO A 159 2.48 17.33 -9.77
CA PRO A 159 1.29 17.67 -10.55
C PRO A 159 1.36 17.12 -11.99
N GLY A 160 0.27 16.55 -12.47
CA GLY A 160 0.18 15.91 -13.78
C GLY A 160 0.66 14.46 -13.83
N TRP A 161 1.00 13.88 -12.66
CA TRP A 161 1.36 12.48 -12.51
C TRP A 161 0.34 11.67 -11.70
N GLU A 162 -0.82 12.28 -11.44
CA GLU A 162 -1.94 11.60 -10.75
C GLU A 162 -2.41 10.40 -11.58
N SER A 163 -2.65 9.30 -10.89
CA SER A 163 -3.08 8.04 -11.50
C SER A 163 -3.78 7.17 -10.45
N PHE A 164 -4.22 5.97 -10.83
CA PHE A 164 -4.80 5.04 -9.86
C PHE A 164 -3.79 4.57 -8.78
N VAL A 165 -2.49 4.72 -9.03
CA VAL A 165 -1.40 4.48 -8.06
C VAL A 165 -0.78 5.76 -7.51
N GLY A 166 -1.49 6.88 -7.59
CA GLY A 166 -0.99 8.17 -7.12
C GLY A 166 -2.10 9.17 -6.87
N ALA A 167 -2.65 9.18 -5.67
CA ALA A 167 -3.75 10.03 -5.24
C ALA A 167 -3.26 11.18 -4.35
N GLY A 168 -2.84 12.27 -4.96
CA GLY A 168 -2.39 13.47 -4.25
C GLY A 168 -0.88 13.55 -3.97
N PRO A 169 -0.38 14.72 -3.55
CA PRO A 169 1.04 15.02 -3.41
C PRO A 169 1.63 14.47 -2.11
N ILE A 170 1.54 13.17 -1.92
CA ILE A 170 2.11 12.45 -0.77
C ILE A 170 3.38 11.69 -1.17
N PRO A 171 4.35 11.47 -0.26
CA PRO A 171 5.55 10.70 -0.55
C PRO A 171 5.27 9.22 -0.70
N MET A 172 6.23 8.47 -1.22
CA MET A 172 6.11 7.03 -1.44
C MET A 172 5.74 6.27 -0.15
N ARG A 173 6.46 6.52 0.95
CA ARG A 173 6.12 6.04 2.30
C ARG A 173 5.57 7.22 3.09
N HIS A 174 4.26 7.23 3.36
CA HIS A 174 3.57 8.43 3.86
C HIS A 174 3.40 8.49 5.39
N GLY A 175 3.48 7.36 6.09
CA GLY A 175 3.46 7.29 7.56
C GLY A 175 2.12 7.62 8.22
N LEU A 176 0.99 7.55 7.50
CA LEU A 176 -0.37 7.72 8.02
C LEU A 176 -1.15 6.40 7.98
N THR A 177 -2.16 6.24 8.84
CA THR A 177 -3.21 5.23 8.67
C THR A 177 -4.20 5.68 7.58
N LEU A 178 -5.07 4.77 7.11
CA LEU A 178 -6.14 5.15 6.18
C LEU A 178 -7.12 6.16 6.79
N GLY A 179 -7.41 6.04 8.10
CA GLY A 179 -8.26 7.00 8.79
C GLY A 179 -7.66 8.40 8.85
N GLU A 180 -6.36 8.50 9.09
CA GLU A 180 -5.62 9.76 9.08
C GLU A 180 -5.53 10.33 7.66
N LEU A 181 -5.21 9.51 6.68
CA LEU A 181 -5.08 9.91 5.28
C LEU A 181 -6.41 10.35 4.67
N GLY A 182 -7.51 9.66 4.99
CA GLY A 182 -8.84 10.08 4.56
C GLY A 182 -9.24 11.45 5.11
N LYS A 183 -8.87 11.77 6.35
CA LYS A 183 -9.08 13.11 6.91
C LYS A 183 -8.26 14.16 6.16
N TRP A 184 -7.00 13.86 5.84
CA TRP A 184 -6.16 14.72 5.01
C TRP A 184 -6.76 14.93 3.62
N PHE A 185 -7.28 13.88 2.95
CA PHE A 185 -7.95 14.00 1.66
C PHE A 185 -9.15 14.93 1.72
N VAL A 186 -10.00 14.77 2.74
CA VAL A 186 -11.20 15.62 2.91
C VAL A 186 -10.83 17.10 2.98
N GLU A 187 -9.78 17.43 3.73
CA GLU A 187 -9.36 18.83 3.88
C GLU A 187 -8.58 19.34 2.66
N HIS A 188 -7.63 18.54 2.15
CA HIS A 188 -6.80 18.91 1.01
C HIS A 188 -7.62 19.16 -0.26
N PHE A 189 -8.56 18.24 -0.58
CA PHE A 189 -9.45 18.38 -1.73
C PHE A 189 -10.74 19.12 -1.45
N LYS A 190 -10.94 19.62 -0.20
CA LYS A 190 -12.11 20.38 0.22
C LYS A 190 -13.43 19.65 -0.06
N LEU A 191 -13.49 18.36 0.26
CA LEU A 191 -14.65 17.53 0.03
C LEU A 191 -15.72 17.80 1.09
N ASP A 192 -16.95 18.08 0.67
CA ASP A 192 -18.11 18.23 1.56
C ASP A 192 -18.72 16.86 1.85
N VAL A 193 -18.10 16.12 2.77
CA VAL A 193 -18.48 14.75 3.15
C VAL A 193 -18.52 14.58 4.67
N ASP A 194 -19.57 13.91 5.16
CA ASP A 194 -19.63 13.47 6.57
C ASP A 194 -18.63 12.33 6.79
N TYR A 195 -17.44 12.70 7.27
CA TYR A 195 -16.29 11.80 7.46
C TYR A 195 -16.04 11.51 8.93
N ARG A 196 -15.95 10.22 9.27
CA ARG A 196 -15.63 9.75 10.62
C ARG A 196 -14.59 8.65 10.62
N VAL A 197 -13.73 8.64 11.63
CA VAL A 197 -12.79 7.56 11.92
C VAL A 197 -13.24 6.85 13.20
N ILE A 198 -13.39 5.53 13.13
CA ILE A 198 -13.42 4.68 14.31
C ILE A 198 -11.97 4.30 14.60
N GLU A 199 -11.39 5.03 15.53
CA GLU A 199 -9.97 4.91 15.89
C GLU A 199 -9.65 3.54 16.49
N MET A 200 -8.41 3.10 16.32
CA MET A 200 -7.84 1.97 17.08
C MET A 200 -7.66 2.35 18.56
N GLU A 201 -7.57 1.35 19.41
CA GLU A 201 -7.18 1.52 20.81
C GLU A 201 -5.89 0.77 21.10
N GLY A 202 -4.96 1.41 21.81
CA GLY A 202 -3.73 0.80 22.29
C GLY A 202 -2.62 0.67 21.23
N TRP A 203 -2.85 1.05 19.96
CA TRP A 203 -1.83 1.02 18.93
C TRP A 203 -0.80 2.14 19.12
N ARG A 204 0.49 1.76 19.03
CA ARG A 204 1.63 2.68 19.06
C ARG A 204 2.55 2.34 17.89
N PRO A 205 2.62 3.20 16.85
CA PRO A 205 3.27 2.90 15.58
C PRO A 205 4.77 2.61 15.67
N ASP A 206 5.45 3.28 16.61
CA ASP A 206 6.92 3.20 16.76
C ASP A 206 7.35 2.31 17.94
N ALA A 207 6.42 1.54 18.51
CA ALA A 207 6.70 0.68 19.64
C ALA A 207 7.27 -0.69 19.21
N ALA A 208 8.44 -1.05 19.80
CA ALA A 208 8.98 -2.39 19.68
C ALA A 208 8.06 -3.44 20.38
N PRO A 209 8.08 -4.70 19.96
CA PRO A 209 8.90 -5.30 18.90
C PRO A 209 8.27 -5.22 17.51
N GLY A 210 6.98 -4.84 17.40
CA GLY A 210 6.20 -4.92 16.17
C GLY A 210 6.44 -3.76 15.21
N PHE A 211 6.64 -2.54 15.74
CA PHE A 211 6.77 -1.32 14.95
C PHE A 211 5.75 -1.25 13.80
N GLY A 212 4.69 -0.50 13.94
CA GLY A 212 3.62 -0.44 12.93
C GLY A 212 2.65 -1.62 12.97
N TRP A 213 3.06 -2.82 13.39
CA TRP A 213 2.17 -3.98 13.47
C TRP A 213 2.15 -4.58 14.89
N PRO A 214 0.95 -4.73 15.52
CA PRO A 214 0.84 -5.37 16.82
C PRO A 214 1.16 -6.86 16.71
N THR A 215 2.15 -7.33 17.47
CA THR A 215 2.66 -8.72 17.36
C THR A 215 1.67 -9.79 17.81
N GLU A 216 0.65 -9.43 18.57
CA GLU A 216 -0.45 -10.30 18.96
C GLU A 216 -1.55 -10.43 17.90
N ARG A 217 -1.48 -9.66 16.81
CA ARG A 217 -2.44 -9.73 15.70
C ARG A 217 -1.87 -10.58 14.56
N VAL A 218 -2.66 -11.52 14.09
CA VAL A 218 -2.28 -12.35 12.94
C VAL A 218 -2.22 -11.48 11.68
N TRP A 219 -1.17 -11.68 10.88
CA TRP A 219 -1.10 -11.08 9.55
C TRP A 219 -2.04 -11.82 8.61
N ILE A 220 -2.95 -11.08 7.99
CA ILE A 220 -3.80 -11.57 6.90
C ILE A 220 -3.40 -10.78 5.65
N ASN A 221 -3.15 -11.48 4.57
CA ASN A 221 -2.71 -10.88 3.32
C ASN A 221 -3.75 -9.88 2.79
N PRO A 222 -3.46 -8.57 2.76
CA PRO A 222 -4.39 -7.60 2.18
C PRO A 222 -4.52 -7.73 0.66
N SER A 223 -3.52 -8.29 0.01
CA SER A 223 -3.54 -8.71 -1.39
C SER A 223 -2.76 -10.01 -1.55
N PRO A 224 -2.94 -10.79 -2.62
CA PRO A 224 -2.37 -12.13 -2.76
C PRO A 224 -0.84 -12.21 -2.59
N ASN A 225 -0.12 -11.18 -3.01
CA ASN A 225 1.34 -11.12 -2.90
C ASN A 225 1.85 -10.33 -1.67
N ALA A 226 0.96 -9.86 -0.78
CA ALA A 226 1.33 -9.20 0.47
C ALA A 226 1.46 -10.24 1.61
N ALA A 227 2.46 -11.11 1.52
CA ALA A 227 2.52 -12.37 2.25
C ALA A 227 2.81 -12.22 3.75
N ASN A 228 3.50 -11.16 4.17
CA ASN A 228 3.95 -11.01 5.56
C ASN A 228 4.44 -9.59 5.87
N LEU A 229 4.81 -9.34 7.13
CA LEU A 229 5.26 -8.04 7.59
C LEU A 229 6.60 -7.60 7.00
N ASN A 230 7.52 -8.53 6.68
CA ASN A 230 8.80 -8.18 6.02
C ASN A 230 8.53 -7.56 4.64
N MET A 231 7.64 -8.19 3.88
CA MET A 231 7.18 -7.64 2.60
C MET A 231 6.57 -6.24 2.78
N ALA A 232 5.65 -6.06 3.72
CA ALA A 232 4.98 -4.78 3.94
C ALA A 232 5.98 -3.65 4.27
N ARG A 233 7.02 -3.95 5.05
CA ARG A 233 8.10 -2.99 5.36
C ARG A 233 8.96 -2.66 4.15
N ALA A 234 9.26 -3.64 3.29
CA ALA A 234 10.08 -3.44 2.09
C ALA A 234 9.29 -2.81 0.92
N TYR A 235 7.96 -2.86 0.96
CA TYR A 235 7.08 -2.59 -0.17
C TYR A 235 7.27 -1.20 -0.79
N ALA A 236 7.48 -0.16 -0.02
CA ALA A 236 7.70 1.19 -0.55
C ALA A 236 8.93 1.29 -1.49
N GLY A 237 9.86 0.34 -1.39
CA GLY A 237 10.96 0.17 -2.33
C GLY A 237 10.66 -0.87 -3.40
N THR A 238 10.30 -2.09 -2.99
CA THR A 238 10.21 -3.23 -3.91
C THR A 238 9.06 -3.13 -4.92
N VAL A 239 8.03 -2.32 -4.66
CA VAL A 239 6.98 -2.02 -5.66
C VAL A 239 7.55 -1.32 -6.90
N MET A 240 8.65 -0.60 -6.80
CA MET A 240 9.32 0.03 -7.94
C MET A 240 9.81 -0.99 -8.99
N LEU A 241 10.02 -2.24 -8.58
CA LEU A 241 10.39 -3.34 -9.47
C LEU A 241 9.32 -3.63 -10.52
N GLU A 242 8.06 -3.28 -10.29
CA GLU A 242 7.00 -3.41 -11.31
C GLU A 242 7.33 -2.61 -12.57
N GLY A 243 8.00 -1.47 -12.43
CA GLY A 243 8.52 -0.65 -13.53
C GLY A 243 9.87 -1.11 -14.10
N ALA A 244 10.47 -2.18 -13.56
CA ALA A 244 11.76 -2.70 -13.97
C ALA A 244 11.66 -4.09 -14.61
N THR A 245 12.70 -4.49 -15.33
CA THR A 245 12.81 -5.84 -15.93
C THR A 245 13.15 -6.91 -14.90
N LEU A 246 13.68 -6.52 -13.75
CA LEU A 246 13.96 -7.43 -12.63
C LEU A 246 12.67 -8.03 -12.08
N SER A 247 12.69 -9.31 -11.75
CA SER A 247 11.61 -9.96 -11.02
C SER A 247 11.60 -9.51 -9.56
N GLU A 248 10.43 -9.17 -9.04
CA GLU A 248 10.16 -8.94 -7.63
C GLU A 248 9.77 -10.22 -6.87
N GLY A 249 10.04 -11.38 -7.45
CA GLY A 249 9.75 -12.67 -6.83
C GLY A 249 8.30 -13.10 -6.81
N ARG A 250 7.42 -12.49 -7.63
CA ARG A 250 6.04 -13.01 -7.80
C ARG A 250 6.09 -14.45 -8.30
N GLY A 251 5.21 -15.29 -7.78
CA GLY A 251 5.27 -16.73 -8.07
C GLY A 251 6.32 -17.49 -7.26
N THR A 252 6.90 -16.87 -6.24
CA THR A 252 7.69 -17.52 -5.19
C THR A 252 6.95 -17.45 -3.85
N THR A 253 7.51 -18.04 -2.80
CA THR A 253 6.97 -17.95 -1.44
C THR A 253 7.30 -16.62 -0.73
N ARG A 254 8.12 -15.75 -1.35
CA ARG A 254 8.61 -14.48 -0.77
C ARG A 254 8.51 -13.32 -1.78
N PRO A 255 7.30 -13.06 -2.35
CA PRO A 255 7.10 -11.98 -3.31
C PRO A 255 7.36 -10.62 -2.66
N LEU A 256 7.95 -9.69 -3.44
CA LEU A 256 8.21 -8.31 -3.03
C LEU A 256 9.17 -8.16 -1.82
N GLU A 257 9.90 -9.22 -1.50
CA GLU A 257 10.96 -9.21 -0.48
C GLU A 257 12.34 -9.42 -1.10
N LEU A 258 12.37 -9.74 -2.39
CA LEU A 258 13.58 -10.01 -3.14
C LEU A 258 13.45 -9.48 -4.57
N PHE A 259 14.59 -9.30 -5.22
CA PHE A 259 14.62 -8.92 -6.63
C PHE A 259 15.78 -9.63 -7.36
N GLY A 260 15.60 -9.87 -8.65
CA GLY A 260 16.65 -10.50 -9.45
C GLY A 260 16.28 -10.80 -10.88
N ALA A 261 17.24 -11.38 -11.60
CA ALA A 261 17.10 -11.81 -12.98
C ALA A 261 18.05 -12.99 -13.26
N PRO A 262 17.88 -13.72 -14.38
CA PRO A 262 18.76 -14.85 -14.71
C PRO A 262 20.23 -14.46 -14.87
N ASP A 263 20.51 -13.25 -15.32
CA ASP A 263 21.82 -12.71 -15.64
C ASP A 263 22.39 -11.77 -14.56
N LEU A 264 21.68 -11.54 -13.45
CA LEU A 264 22.16 -10.65 -12.39
C LEU A 264 23.29 -11.29 -11.59
N GLU A 265 24.26 -10.47 -11.16
CA GLU A 265 25.34 -10.84 -10.24
C GLU A 265 25.14 -10.18 -8.87
N PRO A 266 24.34 -10.79 -7.96
CA PRO A 266 23.84 -10.11 -6.75
C PRO A 266 24.95 -9.64 -5.81
N LEU A 267 26.05 -10.40 -5.66
CA LEU A 267 27.18 -9.99 -4.81
C LEU A 267 27.88 -8.73 -5.33
N LYS A 268 27.98 -8.56 -6.66
CA LYS A 268 28.50 -7.31 -7.24
C LYS A 268 27.57 -6.14 -7.00
N VAL A 269 26.26 -6.37 -7.13
CA VAL A 269 25.24 -5.32 -6.84
C VAL A 269 25.31 -4.88 -5.38
N ILE A 270 25.31 -5.82 -4.43
CA ILE A 270 25.42 -5.51 -2.98
C ILE A 270 26.70 -4.74 -2.69
N ALA A 271 27.86 -5.21 -3.20
CA ALA A 271 29.13 -4.53 -2.98
C ALA A 271 29.16 -3.10 -3.55
N GLU A 272 28.54 -2.87 -4.72
CA GLU A 272 28.45 -1.53 -5.30
C GLU A 272 27.49 -0.63 -4.50
N MET A 273 26.36 -1.16 -4.00
CA MET A 273 25.47 -0.44 -3.10
C MET A 273 26.20 -0.01 -1.80
N GLU A 274 26.92 -0.94 -1.16
CA GLU A 274 27.72 -0.66 0.04
C GLU A 274 28.79 0.39 -0.20
N ARG A 275 29.41 0.39 -1.40
CA ARG A 275 30.41 1.40 -1.78
C ARG A 275 29.81 2.79 -1.98
N MET A 276 28.56 2.89 -2.50
CA MET A 276 27.93 4.16 -2.83
C MET A 276 27.28 4.86 -1.63
N ALA A 277 26.48 4.11 -0.84
CA ALA A 277 25.72 4.68 0.29
C ALA A 277 25.40 3.60 1.33
N PRO A 278 26.38 3.17 2.15
CA PRO A 278 26.16 2.15 3.18
C PRO A 278 25.08 2.55 4.20
N GLU A 279 24.87 3.84 4.44
CA GLU A 279 23.86 4.37 5.34
C GLU A 279 22.42 4.16 4.83
N TRP A 280 22.22 3.97 3.51
CA TRP A 280 20.91 3.63 2.94
C TRP A 280 20.57 2.14 3.07
N LEU A 281 21.55 1.32 3.45
CA LEU A 281 21.38 -0.11 3.71
C LEU A 281 21.20 -0.43 5.19
N ALA A 282 21.22 0.58 6.06
CA ALA A 282 20.99 0.41 7.49
C ALA A 282 19.56 -0.09 7.79
N GLY A 283 19.39 -0.76 8.92
CA GLY A 283 18.08 -1.23 9.39
C GLY A 283 17.54 -2.47 8.66
N CYS A 284 18.36 -3.13 7.84
CA CYS A 284 18.03 -4.42 7.24
C CYS A 284 19.29 -5.24 6.98
N LYS A 285 19.11 -6.49 6.52
CA LYS A 285 20.22 -7.32 6.04
C LYS A 285 19.95 -7.75 4.61
N LEU A 286 20.93 -7.53 3.73
CA LEU A 286 20.91 -8.05 2.37
C LEU A 286 21.68 -9.37 2.28
N ARG A 287 21.20 -10.30 1.47
CA ARG A 287 21.94 -11.48 1.06
C ARG A 287 21.62 -11.88 -0.38
N ASP A 288 22.50 -12.60 -1.00
CA ASP A 288 22.24 -13.25 -2.28
C ASP A 288 21.20 -14.38 -2.14
N VAL A 289 20.45 -14.61 -3.21
CA VAL A 289 19.41 -15.63 -3.30
C VAL A 289 19.28 -16.14 -4.72
N THR A 290 18.90 -17.41 -4.85
CA THR A 290 18.48 -18.01 -6.11
C THR A 290 17.02 -18.41 -6.00
N PHE A 291 16.20 -18.09 -7.03
CA PHE A 291 14.77 -18.35 -7.03
C PHE A 291 14.24 -18.56 -8.45
N GLN A 292 13.09 -19.21 -8.58
CA GLN A 292 12.42 -19.46 -9.84
C GLN A 292 10.96 -19.00 -9.76
N PRO A 293 10.59 -17.91 -10.45
CA PRO A 293 9.19 -17.47 -10.51
C PRO A 293 8.31 -18.49 -11.23
N THR A 294 7.09 -18.71 -10.72
CA THR A 294 6.09 -19.58 -11.36
C THR A 294 5.08 -18.84 -12.23
N PHE A 295 5.05 -17.50 -12.11
CA PHE A 295 4.29 -16.61 -13.00
C PHE A 295 4.95 -15.23 -13.05
N HIS A 296 4.49 -14.35 -13.93
CA HIS A 296 4.98 -13.00 -14.17
C HIS A 296 6.40 -12.97 -14.78
N LYS A 297 7.28 -12.02 -14.38
CA LYS A 297 8.60 -11.82 -14.98
C LYS A 297 9.52 -13.02 -14.75
N HIS A 298 10.24 -13.41 -15.79
CA HIS A 298 11.19 -14.54 -15.81
C HIS A 298 10.59 -15.88 -15.37
N VAL A 299 9.28 -16.09 -15.64
CA VAL A 299 8.58 -17.34 -15.32
C VAL A 299 9.37 -18.57 -15.81
N GLY A 300 9.60 -19.54 -14.92
CA GLY A 300 10.30 -20.76 -15.21
C GLY A 300 11.82 -20.64 -15.35
N ALA A 301 12.37 -19.42 -15.35
CA ALA A 301 13.83 -19.21 -15.39
C ALA A 301 14.43 -19.18 -13.98
N MET A 302 15.65 -19.72 -13.83
CA MET A 302 16.39 -19.61 -12.59
C MET A 302 17.00 -18.21 -12.48
N CYS A 303 16.51 -17.41 -11.55
CA CYS A 303 16.99 -16.06 -11.26
C CYS A 303 18.01 -16.08 -10.13
N ARG A 304 18.98 -15.17 -10.21
CA ARG A 304 19.88 -14.81 -9.12
C ARG A 304 19.53 -13.40 -8.66
N GLY A 305 19.57 -13.14 -7.36
CA GLY A 305 19.09 -11.86 -6.86
C GLY A 305 19.49 -11.54 -5.43
N VAL A 306 18.91 -10.49 -4.91
CA VAL A 306 19.10 -9.96 -3.56
C VAL A 306 17.82 -10.15 -2.77
N PHE A 307 17.94 -10.67 -1.55
CA PHE A 307 16.85 -10.78 -0.58
C PHE A 307 17.02 -9.73 0.52
N ILE A 308 15.93 -9.02 0.83
CA ILE A 308 15.89 -7.94 1.82
C ILE A 308 15.27 -8.48 3.10
N HIS A 309 16.05 -8.59 4.17
CA HIS A 309 15.59 -8.99 5.49
C HIS A 309 15.39 -7.76 6.37
N ALA A 310 14.15 -7.25 6.47
CA ALA A 310 13.70 -6.21 7.38
C ALA A 310 12.85 -6.83 8.50
N GLU A 311 13.38 -7.89 9.13
CA GLU A 311 12.70 -8.70 10.13
C GLU A 311 13.65 -9.16 11.25
N GLY A 312 13.08 -9.60 12.38
CA GLY A 312 13.85 -10.07 13.53
C GLY A 312 14.84 -9.04 14.05
N SER A 313 16.05 -9.49 14.39
CA SER A 313 17.12 -8.63 14.91
C SER A 313 17.80 -7.74 13.87
N PHE A 314 17.50 -7.92 12.60
CA PHE A 314 18.05 -7.08 11.53
C PHE A 314 17.24 -5.84 11.24
N TYR A 315 15.99 -5.78 11.72
CA TYR A 315 15.11 -4.64 11.47
C TYR A 315 15.33 -3.53 12.49
N GLU A 316 15.68 -2.36 11.98
CA GLU A 316 15.74 -1.12 12.74
C GLU A 316 14.75 -0.12 12.15
N HIS A 317 13.67 0.15 12.88
CA HIS A 317 12.52 0.88 12.39
C HIS A 317 12.83 2.28 11.85
N ASP A 318 13.64 3.03 12.57
CA ASP A 318 13.93 4.44 12.29
C ASP A 318 14.99 4.63 11.20
N THR A 319 15.78 3.58 10.92
CA THR A 319 16.89 3.64 9.97
C THR A 319 16.64 2.95 8.65
N PHE A 320 15.67 1.99 8.60
CA PHE A 320 15.34 1.26 7.38
C PHE A 320 14.68 2.14 6.33
N LYS A 321 15.33 2.26 5.17
CA LYS A 321 14.94 3.11 4.04
C LYS A 321 14.67 2.28 2.77
N PRO A 322 13.51 1.61 2.67
CA PRO A 322 13.22 0.68 1.56
C PRO A 322 13.25 1.35 0.19
N TRP A 323 12.75 2.58 0.06
CA TRP A 323 12.72 3.29 -1.22
C TRP A 323 14.14 3.64 -1.69
N ARG A 324 14.98 4.22 -0.79
CA ARG A 324 16.38 4.54 -1.11
C ARG A 324 17.20 3.29 -1.39
N LEU A 325 16.97 2.19 -0.64
CA LEU A 325 17.61 0.91 -0.88
C LEU A 325 17.35 0.41 -2.30
N GLN A 326 16.09 0.43 -2.75
CA GLN A 326 15.74 -0.03 -4.09
C GLN A 326 16.25 0.94 -5.17
N ALA A 327 16.17 2.25 -4.95
CA ALA A 327 16.76 3.25 -5.83
C ALA A 327 18.28 3.03 -5.99
N LEU A 328 18.97 2.74 -4.89
CA LEU A 328 20.40 2.45 -4.87
C LEU A 328 20.73 1.16 -5.63
N ALA A 329 19.87 0.13 -5.53
CA ALA A 329 20.03 -1.12 -6.29
C ALA A 329 19.92 -0.86 -7.80
N PHE A 330 18.96 -0.06 -8.25
CA PHE A 330 18.85 0.34 -9.66
C PHE A 330 20.09 1.12 -10.11
N LYS A 331 20.57 2.06 -9.31
CA LYS A 331 21.77 2.84 -9.58
C LYS A 331 23.03 1.95 -9.67
N ALA A 332 23.18 0.98 -8.76
CA ALA A 332 24.28 0.03 -8.76
C ALA A 332 24.29 -0.81 -10.03
N ILE A 333 23.14 -1.32 -10.44
CA ILE A 333 22.99 -2.10 -11.69
C ILE A 333 23.37 -1.25 -12.90
N ARG A 334 22.86 -0.02 -13.00
CA ARG A 334 23.18 0.91 -14.10
C ARG A 334 24.66 1.26 -14.17
N ARG A 335 25.34 1.38 -13.03
CA ARG A 335 26.79 1.66 -12.97
C ARG A 335 27.62 0.46 -13.37
N LEU A 336 27.24 -0.75 -12.92
CA LEU A 336 27.94 -2.00 -13.24
C LEU A 336 27.75 -2.39 -14.70
N TRP A 337 26.54 -2.18 -15.22
CA TRP A 337 26.15 -2.55 -16.59
C TRP A 337 25.38 -1.40 -17.22
N PRO A 338 26.06 -0.41 -17.85
CA PRO A 338 25.40 0.80 -18.37
C PRO A 338 24.29 0.51 -19.39
N ASP A 339 24.42 -0.53 -20.18
CA ASP A 339 23.46 -0.92 -21.23
C ASP A 339 22.39 -1.92 -20.74
N TYR A 340 22.34 -2.22 -19.44
CA TYR A 340 21.33 -3.15 -18.91
C TYR A 340 19.92 -2.63 -19.18
N PRO A 341 18.99 -3.45 -19.77
CA PRO A 341 17.64 -3.03 -20.10
C PRO A 341 16.77 -2.96 -18.83
N LEU A 342 17.07 -1.98 -17.96
CA LEU A 342 16.49 -1.90 -16.61
C LEU A 342 15.00 -1.59 -16.60
N TRP A 343 14.55 -0.68 -17.47
CA TRP A 343 13.18 -0.18 -17.43
C TRP A 343 12.24 -0.95 -18.36
N ARG A 344 11.01 -1.19 -17.88
CA ARG A 344 9.95 -1.78 -18.69
C ARG A 344 9.13 -0.67 -19.33
N ASP A 345 8.89 -0.81 -20.64
CA ASP A 345 7.96 0.01 -21.40
C ASP A 345 6.68 -0.80 -21.67
N PHE A 346 5.65 -0.54 -20.90
CA PHE A 346 4.34 -1.17 -21.01
C PHE A 346 3.28 -0.30 -20.32
N PRO A 347 2.00 -0.37 -20.73
CA PRO A 347 0.91 0.33 -20.04
C PRO A 347 0.81 -0.09 -18.58
N TYR A 348 0.88 0.88 -17.67
CA TYR A 348 0.83 0.61 -16.23
C TYR A 348 -0.34 1.36 -15.60
N GLU A 349 -1.24 0.60 -14.93
CA GLU A 349 -2.43 1.13 -14.28
C GLU A 349 -3.20 2.14 -15.16
N TYR A 350 -3.41 1.74 -16.44
CA TYR A 350 -4.15 2.51 -17.45
C TYR A 350 -3.48 3.81 -17.91
N VAL A 351 -2.21 4.01 -17.62
CA VAL A 351 -1.36 5.06 -18.18
C VAL A 351 -0.56 4.49 -19.35
N PHE A 352 -0.73 5.09 -20.55
CA PHE A 352 -0.23 4.55 -21.81
C PHE A 352 0.93 5.36 -22.41
N ASP A 353 1.18 6.56 -21.90
CA ASP A 353 2.10 7.56 -22.48
C ASP A 353 3.31 7.85 -21.58
N LYS A 354 3.46 7.11 -20.47
CA LYS A 354 4.52 7.29 -19.48
C LYS A 354 5.13 5.95 -19.11
N LEU A 355 6.43 5.93 -18.82
CA LEU A 355 7.09 4.72 -18.32
C LEU A 355 6.52 4.33 -16.94
N ALA A 356 6.33 3.04 -16.72
CA ALA A 356 5.78 2.51 -15.47
C ALA A 356 6.58 2.99 -14.23
N ILE A 357 7.90 3.02 -14.31
CA ILE A 357 8.75 3.50 -13.20
C ILE A 357 8.47 4.97 -12.85
N ASP A 358 8.20 5.82 -13.83
CA ASP A 358 7.91 7.23 -13.64
C ASP A 358 6.50 7.42 -13.05
N VAL A 359 5.52 6.63 -13.49
CA VAL A 359 4.16 6.59 -12.91
C VAL A 359 4.22 6.18 -11.43
N ILE A 360 4.96 5.11 -11.12
CA ILE A 360 5.16 4.62 -9.76
C ILE A 360 5.78 5.70 -8.86
N ASN A 361 6.80 6.41 -9.35
CA ASN A 361 7.46 7.44 -8.55
C ASN A 361 6.76 8.82 -8.60
N GLY A 362 5.74 8.98 -9.47
CA GLY A 362 5.01 10.23 -9.62
C GLY A 362 5.83 11.35 -10.26
N SER A 363 6.89 10.99 -10.97
CA SER A 363 7.76 11.86 -11.75
C SER A 363 8.89 11.05 -12.41
N PRO A 364 9.62 11.60 -13.43
CA PRO A 364 10.78 10.94 -14.01
C PRO A 364 12.07 11.07 -13.16
N LEU A 365 12.05 11.85 -12.10
CA LEU A 365 13.25 12.26 -11.34
C LEU A 365 14.09 11.08 -10.84
N LEU A 366 13.46 10.01 -10.34
CA LEU A 366 14.20 8.82 -9.90
C LEU A 366 14.92 8.16 -11.08
N ARG A 367 14.22 7.91 -12.18
CA ARG A 367 14.80 7.28 -13.37
C ARG A 367 15.93 8.12 -13.95
N GLU A 368 15.74 9.42 -14.07
CA GLU A 368 16.77 10.36 -14.55
C GLU A 368 18.01 10.31 -13.65
N TRP A 369 17.83 10.30 -12.31
CA TRP A 369 18.95 10.14 -11.38
C TRP A 369 19.65 8.79 -11.53
N VAL A 370 18.91 7.70 -11.73
CA VAL A 370 19.50 6.36 -11.96
C VAL A 370 20.30 6.33 -13.23
N ASP A 371 19.81 6.92 -14.33
CA ASP A 371 20.41 6.85 -15.66
C ASP A 371 21.56 7.86 -15.85
N ASP A 372 21.63 8.92 -15.04
CA ASP A 372 22.75 9.87 -15.08
C ASP A 372 24.01 9.28 -14.45
N ALA A 373 25.02 8.97 -15.27
CA ALA A 373 26.29 8.37 -14.81
C ALA A 373 27.04 9.24 -13.77
N ALA A 374 26.83 10.55 -13.76
CA ALA A 374 27.50 11.50 -12.86
C ALA A 374 26.79 11.65 -11.51
N ALA A 375 25.49 11.38 -11.45
CA ALA A 375 24.71 11.57 -10.25
C ALA A 375 25.11 10.65 -9.10
N VAL A 376 25.16 11.19 -7.90
CA VAL A 376 25.55 10.50 -6.65
C VAL A 376 24.37 10.44 -5.67
N PRO A 377 24.42 9.61 -4.61
CA PRO A 377 23.34 9.49 -3.62
C PRO A 377 22.88 10.84 -3.03
N GLY A 378 23.80 11.76 -2.75
CA GLY A 378 23.47 13.09 -2.22
C GLY A 378 22.59 13.94 -3.14
N ASP A 379 22.63 13.72 -4.45
CA ASP A 379 21.75 14.42 -5.40
C ASP A 379 20.30 13.97 -5.23
N LEU A 380 20.08 12.66 -5.02
CA LEU A 380 18.75 12.14 -4.74
C LEU A 380 18.23 12.60 -3.39
N ASP A 381 19.06 12.64 -2.35
CA ASP A 381 18.70 13.25 -1.06
C ASP A 381 18.36 14.73 -1.20
N GLY A 382 19.04 15.44 -2.07
CA GLY A 382 18.72 16.84 -2.40
C GLY A 382 17.30 17.04 -2.94
N LEU A 383 16.75 16.01 -3.61
CA LEU A 383 15.37 16.02 -4.12
C LEU A 383 14.35 15.55 -3.08
N THR A 384 14.69 14.51 -2.31
CA THR A 384 13.72 13.83 -1.43
C THR A 384 13.59 14.46 -0.06
N VAL A 385 14.69 14.91 0.55
CA VAL A 385 14.67 15.48 1.91
C VAL A 385 13.76 16.71 2.04
N PRO A 386 13.71 17.63 1.07
CA PRO A 386 12.74 18.74 1.12
C PRO A 386 11.29 18.25 1.08
N ASP A 387 10.97 17.27 0.21
CA ASP A 387 9.64 16.67 0.10
C ASP A 387 9.21 15.98 1.41
N GLU A 388 10.10 15.17 1.96
CA GLU A 388 9.88 14.44 3.22
C GLU A 388 9.63 15.38 4.40
N ARG A 389 10.40 16.47 4.50
CA ARG A 389 10.23 17.50 5.54
C ARG A 389 8.92 18.26 5.39
N ALA A 390 8.57 18.65 4.16
CA ALA A 390 7.31 19.35 3.89
C ALA A 390 6.12 18.48 4.28
N TRP A 391 6.16 17.20 3.90
CA TRP A 391 5.10 16.24 4.25
C TRP A 391 5.06 15.97 5.76
N ASP A 392 6.20 15.88 6.45
CA ASP A 392 6.22 15.67 7.89
C ASP A 392 5.52 16.81 8.63
N GLU A 393 5.71 18.05 8.21
CA GLU A 393 4.97 19.20 8.77
C GLU A 393 3.47 19.15 8.40
N GLU A 394 3.16 18.85 7.14
CA GLU A 394 1.78 18.85 6.64
C GLU A 394 0.91 17.78 7.31
N ARG A 395 1.46 16.57 7.57
CA ARG A 395 0.70 15.47 8.17
C ARG A 395 0.41 15.60 9.66
N LYS A 396 1.18 16.41 10.40
CA LYS A 396 1.10 16.52 11.88
C LYS A 396 -0.32 16.72 12.43
N PRO A 397 -1.17 17.60 11.85
CA PRO A 397 -2.52 17.81 12.35
C PRO A 397 -3.44 16.58 12.24
N TYR A 398 -3.08 15.60 11.41
CA TYR A 398 -3.89 14.43 11.12
C TYR A 398 -3.52 13.20 11.97
N LEU A 399 -2.38 13.21 12.63
CA LEU A 399 -1.92 12.13 13.50
C LEU A 399 -2.88 11.91 14.67
N ARG A 400 -3.31 10.66 14.87
CA ARG A 400 -4.27 10.25 15.91
C ARG A 400 -3.66 9.35 16.98
N TYR A 401 -2.51 8.76 16.66
CA TYR A 401 -1.85 7.77 17.52
C TYR A 401 -0.42 8.16 17.87
#